data_ab6487108f41186f56a9fd29f6306217
#
_entry.id   ab6487108f41186f56a9fd29f6306217
#
_cell.length_a   1.000
_cell.length_b   1.000
_cell.length_c   1.000
_cell.angle_alpha   90.00
_cell.angle_beta   90.00
_cell.angle_gamma   90.00
#
_symmetry.space_group_name_H-M   'P 1'
#
loop_
_entity.id
_entity.type
_entity.pdbx_description
1 polymer ?
#
loop_
_entity_poly.entity_id
_entity_poly.type
_entity_poly.pdbx_seq_one_letter_code
_entity_poly.pdbx_strand_id
1 'polypeptide(L)'
;MDKIKVFALGGLDENGRDCYVIEINDDIFVIDAGIALTDKTIPGIDCILPNFDYLIKNKNRLKAYIMTQGHDEDMAALKYAYKYAPAPVYCTITTRRNIEGQALIHHMSTNFEFVGIMPSEHKVIAGHNFQFFQTCHNVANTFGVAIETDRGYIVYT
;
A
#
# COMPACT_ATOMS: atom_id res chain seq x y z
N MET A 1 -15.13 -11.41 18.44
CA MET A 1 -15.56 -10.20 17.71
C MET A 1 -14.31 -9.43 17.33
N ASP A 2 -14.11 -9.21 16.03
CA ASP A 2 -12.88 -8.56 15.55
C ASP A 2 -12.75 -7.13 16.09
N LYS A 3 -11.56 -6.81 16.55
CA LYS A 3 -11.17 -5.45 16.89
C LYS A 3 -10.57 -4.81 15.65
N ILE A 4 -11.31 -3.87 15.06
CA ILE A 4 -10.95 -3.25 13.80
C ILE A 4 -10.58 -1.79 14.04
N LYS A 5 -9.48 -1.34 13.42
CA LYS A 5 -9.11 0.07 13.28
C LYS A 5 -8.76 0.36 11.84
N VAL A 6 -9.22 1.50 11.34
CA VAL A 6 -8.89 2.01 10.01
C VAL A 6 -8.46 3.46 10.16
N PHE A 7 -7.29 3.80 9.65
CA PHE A 7 -6.77 5.17 9.70
C PHE A 7 -5.74 5.39 8.57
N ALA A 8 -5.46 6.64 8.28
CA ALA A 8 -4.49 7.01 7.26
C ALA A 8 -3.18 7.52 7.87
N LEU A 9 -2.07 7.24 7.19
CA LEU A 9 -0.77 7.86 7.43
C LEU A 9 -0.53 9.04 6.47
N GLY A 10 -1.33 9.14 5.43
CA GLY A 10 -1.39 10.19 4.42
C GLY A 10 -2.59 10.00 3.51
N GLY A 11 -2.85 10.93 2.59
CA GLY A 11 -3.94 10.84 1.62
C GLY A 11 -5.29 11.35 2.12
N LEU A 12 -5.34 12.05 3.26
CA LEU A 12 -6.56 12.69 3.74
C LEU A 12 -6.48 14.19 3.55
N ASP A 13 -7.48 14.76 2.89
CA ASP A 13 -7.60 16.20 2.59
C ASP A 13 -6.39 16.76 1.82
N GLU A 14 -5.77 15.91 1.00
CA GLU A 14 -4.61 16.24 0.17
C GLU A 14 -4.61 15.40 -1.12
N ASN A 15 -3.79 15.78 -2.09
CA ASN A 15 -3.57 15.01 -3.31
C ASN A 15 -2.26 14.21 -3.20
N GLY A 16 -2.36 12.89 -3.24
CA GLY A 16 -1.24 11.95 -3.09
C GLY A 16 -0.92 11.60 -1.64
N ARG A 17 0.17 10.90 -1.42
CA ARG A 17 0.58 10.25 -0.15
C ARG A 17 -0.41 9.21 0.33
N ASP A 18 -1.13 8.57 -0.58
CA ASP A 18 -2.13 7.56 -0.21
C ASP A 18 -1.48 6.43 0.57
N CYS A 19 -1.88 6.29 1.83
CA CYS A 19 -1.34 5.28 2.72
C CYS A 19 -2.32 5.02 3.87
N TYR A 20 -3.06 3.92 3.75
CA TYR A 20 -4.11 3.56 4.69
C TYR A 20 -3.74 2.31 5.47
N VAL A 21 -3.98 2.35 6.77
CA VAL A 21 -3.71 1.24 7.68
C VAL A 21 -5.02 0.61 8.12
N ILE A 22 -5.10 -0.69 7.96
CA ILE A 22 -6.18 -1.52 8.45
C ILE A 22 -5.61 -2.48 9.50
N GLU A 23 -6.06 -2.36 10.74
CA GLU A 23 -5.77 -3.33 11.78
C GLU A 23 -6.99 -4.22 12.01
N ILE A 24 -6.75 -5.52 12.00
CA ILE A 24 -7.74 -6.53 12.41
C ILE A 24 -7.08 -7.36 13.51
N ASN A 25 -7.56 -7.19 14.73
CA ASN A 25 -6.95 -7.77 15.93
C ASN A 25 -5.48 -7.31 16.09
N ASP A 26 -4.52 -8.23 15.97
CA ASP A 26 -3.09 -7.91 16.07
C ASP A 26 -2.41 -7.79 14.69
N ASP A 27 -3.12 -8.04 13.61
CA ASP A 27 -2.59 -8.00 12.27
C ASP A 27 -2.78 -6.63 11.61
N ILE A 28 -1.73 -6.14 10.96
CA ILE A 28 -1.70 -4.85 10.27
C ILE A 28 -1.57 -5.10 8.77
N PHE A 29 -2.42 -4.45 8.00
CA PHE A 29 -2.38 -4.39 6.55
C PHE A 29 -2.27 -2.93 6.11
N VAL A 30 -1.42 -2.67 5.13
CA VAL A 30 -1.26 -1.33 4.55
C VAL A 30 -1.77 -1.35 3.13
N ILE A 31 -2.70 -0.45 2.84
CA ILE A 31 -3.21 -0.23 1.48
C ILE A 31 -2.53 1.01 0.95
N ASP A 32 -1.80 0.84 -0.13
CA ASP A 32 -1.00 1.84 -0.81
C ASP A 32 0.12 2.46 0.07
N ALA A 33 1.10 3.06 -0.56
CA ALA A 33 2.20 3.77 0.07
C ALA A 33 2.76 4.80 -0.94
N GLY A 34 2.03 5.88 -1.11
CA GLY A 34 2.27 6.90 -2.10
C GLY A 34 3.07 8.09 -1.63
N ILE A 35 3.46 8.94 -2.57
CA ILE A 35 4.09 10.24 -2.33
C ILE A 35 3.13 11.36 -2.70
N ALA A 36 3.30 12.53 -2.09
CA ALA A 36 2.80 13.77 -2.67
C ALA A 36 3.97 14.49 -3.37
N LEU A 37 3.75 14.89 -4.62
CA LEU A 37 4.69 15.72 -5.34
C LEU A 37 4.60 17.15 -4.80
N THR A 38 5.75 17.76 -4.55
CA THR A 38 5.78 19.18 -4.19
C THR A 38 5.57 20.03 -5.44
N ASP A 39 4.86 21.13 -5.28
CA ASP A 39 4.97 22.19 -6.25
C ASP A 39 6.42 22.75 -6.21
N LYS A 40 6.86 23.35 -7.30
CA LYS A 40 8.23 23.87 -7.42
C LYS A 40 8.53 25.05 -6.48
N THR A 41 7.64 25.33 -5.53
CA THR A 41 7.76 26.45 -4.55
C THR A 41 8.61 26.11 -3.36
N ILE A 42 8.91 24.80 -3.11
CA ILE A 42 9.74 24.34 -2.01
C ILE A 42 11.09 23.85 -2.55
N PRO A 43 12.13 24.72 -2.59
CA PRO A 43 13.43 24.34 -3.13
C PRO A 43 14.08 23.19 -2.35
N GLY A 44 14.62 22.18 -3.06
CA GLY A 44 15.37 21.08 -2.47
C GLY A 44 14.49 19.96 -1.89
N ILE A 45 13.17 20.00 -2.10
CA ILE A 45 12.26 18.92 -1.73
C ILE A 45 11.58 18.40 -3.00
N ASP A 46 11.80 17.13 -3.33
CA ASP A 46 11.23 16.49 -4.51
C ASP A 46 9.85 15.88 -4.23
N CYS A 47 9.65 15.33 -3.04
CA CYS A 47 8.37 14.72 -2.66
C CYS A 47 8.18 14.74 -1.13
N ILE A 48 6.95 14.54 -0.71
CA ILE A 48 6.56 14.39 0.70
C ILE A 48 6.11 12.94 0.91
N LEU A 49 6.56 12.33 2.01
CA LEU A 49 6.25 10.96 2.37
C LEU A 49 5.21 10.89 3.50
N PRO A 50 4.43 9.81 3.59
CA PRO A 50 3.69 9.47 4.80
C PRO A 50 4.63 9.32 6.00
N ASN A 51 4.13 9.52 7.22
CA ASN A 51 4.90 9.20 8.42
C ASN A 51 4.80 7.70 8.72
N PHE A 52 5.88 6.96 8.51
CA PHE A 52 5.94 5.53 8.72
C PHE A 52 6.30 5.08 10.15
N ASP A 53 6.45 6.00 11.10
CA ASP A 53 6.81 5.66 12.49
C ASP A 53 5.90 4.60 13.10
N TYR A 54 4.60 4.67 12.76
CA TYR A 54 3.64 3.68 13.23
C TYR A 54 3.96 2.27 12.72
N LEU A 55 4.27 2.12 11.44
CA LEU A 55 4.62 0.85 10.83
C LEU A 55 5.95 0.32 11.38
N ILE A 56 6.94 1.19 11.55
CA ILE A 56 8.26 0.84 12.07
C ILE A 56 8.15 0.30 13.51
N LYS A 57 7.37 0.97 14.37
CA LYS A 57 7.12 0.55 15.75
C LYS A 57 6.35 -0.77 15.84
N ASN A 58 5.50 -1.06 14.86
CA ASN A 58 4.63 -2.24 14.83
C ASN A 58 5.01 -3.28 13.75
N LYS A 59 6.24 -3.25 13.24
CA LYS A 59 6.67 -4.08 12.10
C LYS A 59 6.44 -5.58 12.28
N ASN A 60 6.48 -6.09 13.51
CA ASN A 60 6.23 -7.51 13.80
C ASN A 60 4.75 -7.90 13.60
N ARG A 61 3.84 -6.95 13.60
CA ARG A 61 2.40 -7.10 13.36
C ARG A 61 2.03 -6.85 11.90
N LEU A 62 2.92 -6.23 11.12
CA LEU A 62 2.68 -5.93 9.71
C LEU A 62 2.72 -7.21 8.88
N LYS A 63 1.61 -7.53 8.21
CA LYS A 63 1.41 -8.77 7.45
C LYS A 63 1.51 -8.58 5.95
N ALA A 64 1.11 -7.41 5.45
CA ALA A 64 1.15 -7.14 4.01
C ALA A 64 1.09 -5.65 3.70
N TYR A 65 1.72 -5.30 2.57
CA TYR A 65 1.41 -4.14 1.75
C TYR A 65 0.54 -4.59 0.58
N ILE A 66 -0.52 -3.87 0.28
CA ILE A 66 -1.44 -4.14 -0.84
C ILE A 66 -1.43 -2.90 -1.71
N MET A 67 -0.78 -3.00 -2.88
CA MET A 67 -0.57 -1.88 -3.78
C MET A 67 -1.59 -1.95 -4.90
N THR A 68 -2.60 -1.08 -4.83
CA THR A 68 -3.80 -1.17 -5.66
C THR A 68 -3.58 -0.73 -7.09
N GLN A 69 -2.61 0.13 -7.32
CA GLN A 69 -2.28 0.67 -8.64
C GLN A 69 -0.81 1.14 -8.73
N GLY A 70 -0.42 1.64 -9.90
CA GLY A 70 0.97 1.98 -10.21
C GLY A 70 1.27 3.47 -10.35
N HIS A 71 0.43 4.37 -9.85
CA HIS A 71 0.77 5.79 -9.78
C HIS A 71 1.71 6.09 -8.61
N ASP A 72 2.50 7.13 -8.73
CA ASP A 72 3.46 7.55 -7.71
C ASP A 72 2.75 7.96 -6.41
N GLU A 73 1.57 8.54 -6.50
CA GLU A 73 0.71 8.94 -5.40
C GLU A 73 0.25 7.76 -4.53
N ASP A 74 0.28 6.54 -5.09
CA ASP A 74 -0.21 5.32 -4.43
C ASP A 74 0.93 4.36 -4.05
N MET A 75 2.09 4.36 -4.79
CA MET A 75 3.10 3.31 -4.58
C MET A 75 4.53 3.81 -4.36
N ALA A 76 4.88 5.05 -4.74
CA ALA A 76 6.28 5.44 -4.82
C ALA A 76 6.97 5.63 -3.46
N ALA A 77 6.22 5.71 -2.35
CA ALA A 77 6.78 5.74 -1.01
C ALA A 77 7.08 4.33 -0.43
N LEU A 78 6.59 3.25 -1.07
CA LEU A 78 6.79 1.89 -0.58
C LEU A 78 8.29 1.57 -0.34
N LYS A 79 9.17 1.99 -1.24
CA LYS A 79 10.62 1.76 -1.12
C LYS A 79 11.22 2.31 0.18
N TYR A 80 10.66 3.40 0.70
CA TYR A 80 11.09 4.00 1.97
C TYR A 80 10.48 3.26 3.17
N ALA A 81 9.19 2.93 3.13
CA ALA A 81 8.52 2.17 4.17
C ALA A 81 9.15 0.77 4.33
N TYR A 82 9.34 0.06 3.22
CA TYR A 82 9.87 -1.30 3.19
C TYR A 82 11.28 -1.43 3.79
N LYS A 83 12.10 -0.40 3.65
CA LYS A 83 13.46 -0.38 4.23
C LYS A 83 13.45 -0.62 5.76
N TYR A 84 12.44 -0.14 6.46
CA TYR A 84 12.37 -0.18 7.93
C TYR A 84 11.29 -1.11 8.47
N ALA A 85 10.26 -1.38 7.67
CA ALA A 85 9.14 -2.24 8.00
C ALA A 85 8.83 -3.18 6.81
N PRO A 86 9.69 -4.18 6.52
CA PRO A 86 9.47 -5.11 5.42
C PRO A 86 8.30 -6.05 5.72
N ALA A 87 7.48 -6.31 4.69
CA ALA A 87 6.42 -7.30 4.68
C ALA A 87 6.09 -7.69 3.21
N PRO A 88 5.44 -8.82 2.94
CA PRO A 88 5.03 -9.20 1.59
C PRO A 88 4.22 -8.10 0.89
N VAL A 89 4.53 -7.87 -0.39
CA VAL A 89 3.90 -6.84 -1.23
C VAL A 89 2.98 -7.50 -2.24
N TYR A 90 1.69 -7.35 -2.05
CA TYR A 90 0.65 -7.87 -2.93
C TYR A 90 0.32 -6.82 -3.99
N CYS A 91 0.57 -7.14 -5.24
CA CYS A 91 0.31 -6.22 -6.36
C CYS A 91 0.19 -6.96 -7.69
N THR A 92 -0.31 -6.25 -8.70
CA THR A 92 -0.29 -6.77 -10.08
C THR A 92 1.12 -6.67 -10.67
N ILE A 93 1.36 -7.42 -11.75
CA ILE A 93 2.66 -7.37 -12.46
C ILE A 93 3.00 -5.97 -12.98
N THR A 94 1.99 -5.19 -13.36
CA THR A 94 2.16 -3.81 -13.83
C THR A 94 2.65 -2.93 -12.68
N THR A 95 1.97 -2.94 -11.56
CA THR A 95 2.34 -2.19 -10.35
C THR A 95 3.73 -2.58 -9.85
N ARG A 96 4.04 -3.89 -9.82
CA ARG A 96 5.37 -4.40 -9.47
C ARG A 96 6.47 -3.76 -10.30
N ARG A 97 6.32 -3.72 -11.64
CA ARG A 97 7.33 -3.13 -12.55
C ARG A 97 7.54 -1.64 -12.26
N ASN A 98 6.47 -0.92 -11.94
CA ASN A 98 6.57 0.49 -11.58
C ASN A 98 7.33 0.68 -10.26
N ILE A 99 7.04 -0.14 -9.23
CA ILE A 99 7.76 -0.11 -7.93
C ILE A 99 9.25 -0.40 -8.13
N GLU A 100 9.59 -1.46 -8.87
CA GLU A 100 10.98 -1.82 -9.18
C GLU A 100 11.69 -0.70 -9.95
N GLY A 101 11.02 -0.10 -10.95
CA GLY A 101 11.54 1.02 -11.73
C GLY A 101 11.83 2.25 -10.86
N GLN A 102 10.90 2.62 -10.00
CA GLN A 102 11.08 3.73 -9.05
C GLN A 102 12.23 3.48 -8.06
N ALA A 103 12.36 2.26 -7.57
CA ALA A 103 13.46 1.91 -6.66
C ALA A 103 14.82 2.01 -7.37
N LEU A 104 14.93 1.56 -8.63
CA LEU A 104 16.15 1.67 -9.44
C LEU A 104 16.53 3.13 -9.72
N ILE A 105 15.60 3.97 -10.13
CA ILE A 105 15.83 5.40 -10.39
C ILE A 105 16.40 6.10 -9.15
N HIS A 106 15.93 5.72 -7.97
CA HIS A 106 16.39 6.30 -6.70
C HIS A 106 17.56 5.53 -6.05
N HIS A 107 18.21 4.61 -6.77
CA HIS A 107 19.32 3.78 -6.27
C HIS A 107 19.02 3.05 -4.95
N MET A 108 17.78 2.62 -4.79
CA MET A 108 17.32 1.87 -3.62
C MET A 108 17.28 0.36 -3.88
N SER A 109 17.25 -0.42 -2.81
CA SER A 109 17.09 -1.88 -2.93
C SER A 109 15.77 -2.25 -3.61
N THR A 110 15.82 -3.25 -4.49
CA THR A 110 14.67 -3.85 -5.16
C THR A 110 14.28 -5.21 -4.57
N ASN A 111 14.86 -5.59 -3.43
CA ASN A 111 14.60 -6.88 -2.77
C ASN A 111 13.27 -6.88 -2.03
N PHE A 112 12.18 -6.62 -2.76
CA PHE A 112 10.83 -6.74 -2.23
C PHE A 112 10.36 -8.19 -2.32
N GLU A 113 9.64 -8.65 -1.31
CA GLU A 113 8.93 -9.92 -1.37
C GLU A 113 7.58 -9.72 -2.08
N PHE A 114 7.57 -9.83 -3.41
CA PHE A 114 6.36 -9.65 -4.19
C PHE A 114 5.50 -10.91 -4.24
N VAL A 115 4.20 -10.72 -4.02
CA VAL A 115 3.16 -11.71 -4.25
C VAL A 115 2.23 -11.19 -5.34
N GLY A 116 2.25 -11.86 -6.50
CA GLY A 116 1.39 -11.48 -7.62
C GLY A 116 -0.08 -11.72 -7.31
N ILE A 117 -0.91 -10.77 -7.68
CA ILE A 117 -2.38 -10.89 -7.65
C ILE A 117 -2.97 -10.52 -9.01
N MET A 118 -4.15 -11.07 -9.26
CA MET A 118 -4.97 -10.69 -10.41
C MET A 118 -6.29 -10.07 -9.92
N PRO A 119 -6.81 -9.03 -10.60
CA PRO A 119 -8.16 -8.58 -10.35
C PRO A 119 -9.16 -9.74 -10.45
N SER A 120 -10.14 -9.78 -9.55
CA SER A 120 -11.10 -10.88 -9.39
C SER A 120 -10.57 -12.15 -8.70
N GLU A 121 -9.43 -12.07 -8.02
CA GLU A 121 -8.87 -13.16 -7.24
C GLU A 121 -9.29 -13.06 -5.76
N HIS A 122 -9.37 -14.23 -5.10
CA HIS A 122 -9.52 -14.34 -3.65
C HIS A 122 -8.24 -14.90 -3.06
N LYS A 123 -7.76 -14.33 -1.96
CA LYS A 123 -6.59 -14.82 -1.21
C LYS A 123 -6.82 -14.78 0.28
N VAL A 124 -6.21 -15.72 0.97
CA VAL A 124 -6.07 -15.67 2.43
C VAL A 124 -4.70 -15.07 2.76
N ILE A 125 -4.69 -13.96 3.49
CA ILE A 125 -3.47 -13.27 3.92
C ILE A 125 -3.48 -13.22 5.44
N ALA A 126 -2.51 -13.85 6.09
CA ALA A 126 -2.42 -13.96 7.55
C ALA A 126 -3.73 -14.44 8.23
N GLY A 127 -4.46 -15.35 7.56
CA GLY A 127 -5.73 -15.89 8.08
C GLY A 127 -6.98 -15.07 7.77
N HIS A 128 -6.85 -13.91 7.11
CA HIS A 128 -7.98 -13.06 6.71
C HIS A 128 -8.30 -13.24 5.23
N ASN A 129 -9.58 -13.24 4.87
CA ASN A 129 -10.06 -13.38 3.49
C ASN A 129 -10.06 -12.04 2.77
N PHE A 130 -9.31 -11.97 1.68
CA PHE A 130 -9.22 -10.82 0.78
C PHE A 130 -9.86 -11.14 -0.55
N GLN A 131 -10.70 -10.24 -1.05
CA GLN A 131 -11.28 -10.28 -2.39
C GLN A 131 -10.74 -9.08 -3.17
N PHE A 132 -10.10 -9.34 -4.30
CA PHE A 132 -9.61 -8.31 -5.18
C PHE A 132 -10.58 -8.17 -6.36
N PHE A 133 -11.05 -6.96 -6.64
CA PHE A 133 -11.97 -6.71 -7.74
C PHE A 133 -11.44 -5.62 -8.66
N GLN A 134 -11.71 -5.77 -9.94
CA GLN A 134 -11.23 -4.83 -10.93
C GLN A 134 -11.93 -3.48 -10.78
N THR A 135 -11.14 -2.40 -10.89
CA THR A 135 -11.63 -1.02 -10.95
C THR A 135 -11.29 -0.41 -12.32
N CYS A 136 -12.03 0.65 -12.69
CA CYS A 136 -11.75 1.42 -13.89
C CYS A 136 -10.86 2.62 -13.54
N HIS A 137 -9.68 2.66 -14.14
CA HIS A 137 -8.73 3.75 -13.96
C HIS A 137 -7.86 3.92 -15.21
N ASN A 138 -7.10 5.02 -15.31
CA ASN A 138 -6.20 5.29 -16.41
C ASN A 138 -4.90 4.47 -16.38
N VAL A 139 -4.64 3.74 -15.30
CA VAL A 139 -3.55 2.75 -15.20
C VAL A 139 -4.11 1.33 -15.35
N ALA A 140 -3.39 0.50 -16.09
CA ALA A 140 -3.82 -0.87 -16.32
C ALA A 140 -3.72 -1.74 -15.06
N ASN A 141 -4.68 -2.67 -14.94
CA ASN A 141 -4.73 -3.65 -13.85
C ASN A 141 -4.87 -3.04 -12.46
N THR A 142 -5.61 -1.96 -12.32
CA THR A 142 -6.00 -1.41 -11.02
C THR A 142 -7.08 -2.28 -10.38
N PHE A 143 -7.08 -2.32 -9.07
CA PHE A 143 -8.06 -3.11 -8.33
C PHE A 143 -8.45 -2.43 -7.02
N GLY A 144 -9.66 -2.73 -6.58
CA GLY A 144 -10.08 -2.49 -5.21
C GLY A 144 -9.95 -3.77 -4.38
N VAL A 145 -10.03 -3.64 -3.08
CA VAL A 145 -9.92 -4.75 -2.14
C VAL A 145 -11.07 -4.74 -1.14
N ALA A 146 -11.65 -5.91 -0.89
CA ALA A 146 -12.61 -6.15 0.18
C ALA A 146 -12.03 -7.18 1.16
N ILE A 147 -11.99 -6.83 2.43
CA ILE A 147 -11.48 -7.68 3.51
C ILE A 147 -12.65 -8.13 4.35
N GLU A 148 -12.85 -9.45 4.45
CA GLU A 148 -13.92 -10.04 5.25
C GLU A 148 -13.61 -9.93 6.74
N THR A 149 -14.62 -9.58 7.52
CA THR A 149 -14.58 -9.51 8.98
C THR A 149 -15.83 -10.13 9.57
N ASP A 150 -15.87 -10.32 10.88
CA ASP A 150 -17.07 -10.82 11.58
C ASP A 150 -18.27 -9.85 11.54
N ARG A 151 -18.09 -8.64 11.00
CA ARG A 151 -19.13 -7.58 10.87
C ARG A 151 -19.48 -7.22 9.43
N GLY A 152 -18.91 -7.89 8.46
CA GLY A 152 -19.06 -7.60 7.04
C GLY A 152 -17.71 -7.30 6.39
N TYR A 153 -17.68 -6.41 5.42
CA TYR A 153 -16.47 -6.14 4.63
C TYR A 153 -15.94 -4.73 4.88
N ILE A 154 -14.62 -4.64 4.97
CA ILE A 154 -13.90 -3.37 4.80
C ILE A 154 -13.58 -3.28 3.31
N VAL A 155 -14.05 -2.24 2.64
CA VAL A 155 -13.83 -2.07 1.20
C VAL A 155 -13.02 -0.81 0.94
N TYR A 156 -11.99 -0.96 0.12
CA TYR A 156 -11.17 0.12 -0.40
C TYR A 156 -11.23 0.11 -1.95
N THR A 157 -11.46 1.27 -2.55
CA THR A 157 -11.58 1.44 -4.01
C THR A 157 -11.18 2.83 -4.45
#